data_ca0a80980ad73cdc20b36f78de4cf6eb
#
_entry.id   ca0a80980ad73cdc20b36f78de4cf6eb
#
_cell.length_a   1.000
_cell.length_b   1.000
_cell.length_c   1.000
_cell.angle_alpha   90.00
_cell.angle_beta   90.00
_cell.angle_gamma   90.00
#
_symmetry.space_group_name_H-M   'P 1'
#
loop_
_entity.id
_entity.type
_entity.pdbx_description
1 polymer ?
#
loop_
_entity_poly.entity_id
_entity_poly.type
_entity_poly.pdbx_seq_one_letter_code
_entity_poly.pdbx_strand_id
1 'polypeptide(L)'
;MTLEVADSDFEKEVLERSENTPVVVDLWAPWCGPCKSLGPILERVIEETNGKVVLAKVNIDENPGVAGAFKVQSIPAVFAIHNKDVVSSFVGAQGEDAVRDFVQKLLPSEEMTELELSLIHI
;
A
#
# COMPACT_ATOMS: atom_id res chain seq x y z
N MET A 1 -3.38 1.60 -9.86
CA MET A 1 -2.19 1.10 -10.56
C MET A 1 -1.45 0.13 -9.66
N THR A 2 -1.15 -1.03 -10.19
CA THR A 2 -0.45 -2.09 -9.46
C THR A 2 0.86 -2.39 -10.16
N LEU A 3 1.95 -2.39 -9.37
CA LEU A 3 3.29 -2.66 -9.88
C LEU A 3 3.84 -3.90 -9.19
N GLU A 4 4.65 -4.68 -9.91
CA GLU A 4 5.48 -5.69 -9.28
C GLU A 4 6.86 -5.10 -9.16
N VAL A 5 7.39 -5.05 -7.94
CA VAL A 5 8.61 -4.31 -7.62
C VAL A 5 9.66 -5.26 -7.07
N ALA A 6 10.86 -5.15 -7.62
CA ALA A 6 12.02 -5.93 -7.18
C ALA A 6 12.90 -5.07 -6.28
N ASP A 7 13.87 -5.73 -5.61
CA ASP A 7 14.85 -5.03 -4.77
C ASP A 7 15.53 -3.90 -5.52
N SER A 8 15.88 -4.14 -6.79
CA SER A 8 16.59 -3.16 -7.61
C SER A 8 15.74 -1.95 -7.98
N ASP A 9 14.41 -2.09 -7.94
CA ASP A 9 13.49 -1.02 -8.35
C ASP A 9 12.89 -0.29 -7.17
N PHE A 10 13.06 -0.82 -5.95
CA PHE A 10 12.30 -0.36 -4.79
C PHE A 10 12.51 1.12 -4.50
N GLU A 11 13.73 1.59 -4.54
CA GLU A 11 14.00 2.99 -4.25
C GLU A 11 13.26 3.91 -5.22
N LYS A 12 13.33 3.61 -6.50
CA LYS A 12 12.71 4.44 -7.54
C LYS A 12 11.20 4.30 -7.56
N GLU A 13 10.72 3.06 -7.59
CA GLU A 13 9.29 2.80 -7.80
C GLU A 13 8.45 3.00 -6.55
N VAL A 14 9.06 2.91 -5.38
CA VAL A 14 8.34 3.08 -4.12
C VAL A 14 8.77 4.34 -3.41
N LEU A 15 10.03 4.48 -3.04
CA LEU A 15 10.45 5.60 -2.21
C LEU A 15 10.36 6.94 -2.93
N GLU A 16 10.93 7.03 -4.12
CA GLU A 16 10.85 8.29 -4.87
C GLU A 16 9.43 8.61 -5.30
N ARG A 17 8.70 7.59 -5.74
CA ARG A 17 7.30 7.76 -6.12
C ARG A 17 6.46 8.28 -4.94
N SER A 18 6.76 7.83 -3.74
CA SER A 18 6.01 8.20 -2.54
C SER A 18 6.10 9.68 -2.18
N GLU A 19 7.03 10.40 -2.77
CA GLU A 19 7.12 11.85 -2.57
C GLU A 19 5.91 12.57 -3.18
N ASN A 20 5.31 11.99 -4.22
CA ASN A 20 4.18 12.59 -4.91
C ASN A 20 2.89 11.80 -4.74
N THR A 21 2.99 10.49 -4.59
CA THR A 21 1.82 9.61 -4.56
C THR A 21 2.04 8.55 -3.49
N PRO A 22 1.12 8.39 -2.54
CA PRO A 22 1.26 7.32 -1.55
C PRO A 22 1.38 5.96 -2.22
N VAL A 23 2.23 5.11 -1.69
CA VAL A 23 2.44 3.76 -2.21
C VAL A 23 2.13 2.75 -1.11
N VAL A 24 1.29 1.79 -1.42
CA VAL A 24 1.01 0.66 -0.53
C VAL A 24 1.88 -0.50 -0.98
N VAL A 25 2.73 -0.99 -0.09
CA VAL A 25 3.64 -2.09 -0.36
C VAL A 25 3.05 -3.36 0.22
N ASP A 26 2.82 -4.36 -0.63
CA ASP A 26 2.29 -5.67 -0.25
C ASP A 26 3.41 -6.70 -0.31
N LEU A 27 3.88 -7.14 0.84
CA LEU A 27 4.90 -8.19 0.93
C LEU A 27 4.21 -9.54 0.99
N TRP A 28 4.46 -10.37 0.00
CA TRP A 28 3.75 -11.62 -0.21
C TRP A 28 4.70 -12.72 -0.70
N ALA A 29 4.19 -13.95 -0.75
CA ALA A 29 4.93 -15.06 -1.34
C ALA A 29 3.94 -16.02 -2.02
N PRO A 30 4.39 -16.75 -3.05
CA PRO A 30 3.51 -17.67 -3.78
C PRO A 30 2.91 -18.78 -2.92
N TRP A 31 3.61 -19.19 -1.86
CA TRP A 31 3.15 -20.25 -0.96
C TRP A 31 2.21 -19.77 0.14
N CYS A 32 1.95 -18.49 0.20
CA CYS A 32 1.18 -17.88 1.29
C CYS A 32 -0.32 -17.84 0.95
N GLY A 33 -1.11 -18.68 1.61
CA GLY A 33 -2.55 -18.74 1.41
C GLY A 33 -3.26 -17.41 1.68
N PRO A 34 -3.05 -16.80 2.86
CA PRO A 34 -3.69 -15.51 3.16
C PRO A 34 -3.32 -14.38 2.19
N CYS A 35 -2.12 -14.43 1.62
CA CYS A 35 -1.70 -13.46 0.61
C CYS A 35 -2.57 -13.55 -0.64
N LYS A 36 -3.00 -14.76 -0.99
CA LYS A 36 -3.85 -14.99 -2.16
C LYS A 36 -5.24 -14.42 -1.96
N SER A 37 -5.70 -14.37 -0.72
CA SER A 37 -7.00 -13.76 -0.41
C SER A 37 -6.91 -12.25 -0.38
N LEU A 38 -5.85 -11.71 0.20
CA LEU A 38 -5.68 -10.27 0.36
C LEU A 38 -5.32 -9.56 -0.95
N GLY A 39 -4.50 -10.18 -1.80
CA GLY A 39 -4.02 -9.56 -3.03
C GLY A 39 -5.11 -8.96 -3.89
N PRO A 40 -6.13 -9.74 -4.28
CA PRO A 40 -7.22 -9.22 -5.11
C PRO A 40 -8.00 -8.09 -4.44
N ILE A 41 -8.15 -8.14 -3.13
CA ILE A 41 -8.84 -7.08 -2.37
C ILE A 41 -8.04 -5.78 -2.44
N LEU A 42 -6.73 -5.86 -2.21
CA LEU A 42 -5.87 -4.68 -2.32
C LEU A 42 -5.90 -4.10 -3.73
N GLU A 43 -5.80 -4.94 -4.73
CA GLU A 43 -5.80 -4.48 -6.12
C GLU A 43 -7.09 -3.75 -6.46
N ARG A 44 -8.22 -4.30 -6.04
CA ARG A 44 -9.52 -3.69 -6.30
C ARG A 44 -9.68 -2.34 -5.58
N VAL A 45 -9.33 -2.30 -4.30
CA VAL A 45 -9.47 -1.08 -3.51
C VAL A 45 -8.54 0.02 -4.02
N ILE A 46 -7.31 -0.34 -4.37
CA ILE A 46 -6.35 0.61 -4.93
C ILE A 46 -6.85 1.18 -6.26
N GLU A 47 -7.43 0.33 -7.10
CA GLU A 47 -7.98 0.75 -8.39
C GLU A 47 -9.09 1.77 -8.21
N GLU A 48 -9.85 1.67 -7.13
CA GLU A 48 -10.91 2.63 -6.82
C GLU A 48 -10.38 4.05 -6.58
N THR A 49 -9.09 4.21 -6.30
CA THR A 49 -8.50 5.53 -6.05
C THR A 49 -8.15 6.28 -7.32
N ASN A 50 -8.32 5.67 -8.49
CA ASN A 50 -8.05 6.30 -9.79
C ASN A 50 -6.62 6.86 -9.89
N GLY A 51 -5.65 6.10 -9.41
CA GLY A 51 -4.25 6.47 -9.51
C GLY A 51 -3.72 7.35 -8.39
N LYS A 52 -4.55 7.67 -7.40
CA LYS A 52 -4.12 8.52 -6.28
C LYS A 52 -3.30 7.76 -5.25
N VAL A 53 -3.40 6.44 -5.25
CA VAL A 53 -2.57 5.55 -4.44
C VAL A 53 -2.10 4.43 -5.37
N VAL A 54 -0.85 4.04 -5.24
CA VAL A 54 -0.24 2.99 -6.06
C VAL A 54 0.02 1.77 -5.20
N LEU A 55 -0.21 0.59 -5.74
CA LEU A 55 0.10 -0.68 -5.08
C LEU A 55 1.39 -1.24 -5.66
N ALA A 56 2.35 -1.52 -4.78
CA ALA A 56 3.61 -2.15 -5.14
C ALA A 56 3.65 -3.53 -4.49
N LYS A 57 3.65 -4.58 -5.29
CA LYS A 57 3.71 -5.96 -4.80
C LYS A 57 5.14 -6.43 -4.83
N VAL A 58 5.61 -6.98 -3.71
CA VAL A 58 6.98 -7.48 -3.58
C VAL A 58 6.94 -8.94 -3.15
N ASN A 59 7.42 -9.82 -4.01
CA ASN A 59 7.56 -11.23 -3.70
C ASN A 59 8.81 -11.41 -2.84
N ILE A 60 8.64 -11.76 -1.57
CA ILE A 60 9.77 -11.83 -0.63
C ILE A 60 10.74 -12.97 -0.92
N ASP A 61 10.30 -14.01 -1.64
CA ASP A 61 11.20 -15.10 -2.01
C ASP A 61 12.26 -14.64 -3.01
N GLU A 62 11.90 -13.67 -3.86
CA GLU A 62 12.79 -13.16 -4.89
C GLU A 62 13.47 -11.86 -4.49
N ASN A 63 13.00 -11.23 -3.42
CA ASN A 63 13.45 -9.89 -3.04
C ASN A 63 13.78 -9.80 -1.55
N PRO A 64 14.83 -10.51 -1.12
CA PRO A 64 15.20 -10.54 0.30
C PRO A 64 15.66 -9.19 0.84
N GLY A 65 16.13 -8.29 -0.02
CA GLY A 65 16.56 -6.97 0.40
C GLY A 65 15.44 -6.16 1.00
N VAL A 66 14.31 -6.09 0.28
CA VAL A 66 13.12 -5.38 0.78
C VAL A 66 12.58 -6.07 2.03
N ALA A 67 12.45 -7.40 1.99
CA ALA A 67 11.96 -8.16 3.13
C ALA A 67 12.79 -7.90 4.38
N GLY A 68 14.11 -7.87 4.24
CA GLY A 68 15.01 -7.61 5.35
C GLY A 68 14.94 -6.17 5.85
N ALA A 69 14.79 -5.22 4.94
CA ALA A 69 14.68 -3.80 5.30
C ALA A 69 13.44 -3.53 6.15
N PHE A 70 12.32 -4.19 5.83
CA PHE A 70 11.09 -4.06 6.61
C PHE A 70 11.04 -5.00 7.82
N LYS A 71 12.04 -5.86 7.98
CA LYS A 71 12.11 -6.82 9.10
C LYS A 71 10.85 -7.67 9.18
N VAL A 72 10.40 -8.17 8.04
CA VAL A 72 9.16 -8.93 7.93
C VAL A 72 9.27 -10.25 8.67
N GLN A 73 8.33 -10.52 9.56
CA GLN A 73 8.25 -11.78 10.30
C GLN A 73 7.06 -12.62 9.89
N SER A 74 6.01 -11.99 9.42
CA SER A 74 4.80 -12.67 8.99
C SER A 74 4.28 -12.03 7.72
N ILE A 75 3.71 -12.81 6.82
CA ILE A 75 3.07 -12.30 5.61
C ILE A 75 1.63 -12.79 5.53
N PRO A 76 0.74 -12.05 4.87
CA PRO A 76 1.02 -10.79 4.18
C PRO A 76 1.35 -9.66 5.17
N ALA A 77 2.27 -8.80 4.77
CA ALA A 77 2.58 -7.60 5.53
C ALA A 77 2.44 -6.42 4.58
N VAL A 78 1.69 -5.42 4.98
CA VAL A 78 1.35 -4.29 4.13
C VAL A 78 1.80 -2.99 4.80
N PHE A 79 2.51 -2.18 4.04
CA PHE A 79 3.05 -0.91 4.53
C PHE A 79 2.62 0.21 3.62
N ALA A 80 2.14 1.32 4.18
CA ALA A 80 1.85 2.51 3.42
C ALA A 80 3.02 3.47 3.53
N ILE A 81 3.54 3.89 2.38
CA ILE A 81 4.70 4.77 2.29
C ILE A 81 4.27 6.11 1.71
N HIS A 82 4.63 7.20 2.38
CA HIS A 82 4.38 8.53 1.89
C HIS A 82 5.55 9.42 2.32
N ASN A 83 6.07 10.21 1.38
CA ASN A 83 7.26 11.05 1.60
C ASN A 83 8.42 10.21 2.16
N LYS A 84 8.62 9.02 1.60
CA LYS A 84 9.68 8.08 1.94
C LYS A 84 9.58 7.46 3.33
N ASP A 85 8.51 7.72 4.06
CA ASP A 85 8.31 7.19 5.40
C ASP A 85 7.14 6.22 5.44
N VAL A 86 7.24 5.24 6.33
CA VAL A 86 6.11 4.35 6.63
C VAL A 86 5.13 5.12 7.49
N VAL A 87 3.93 5.35 6.98
CA VAL A 87 2.90 6.12 7.69
C VAL A 87 1.84 5.23 8.31
N SER A 88 1.70 3.99 7.85
CA SER A 88 0.74 3.04 8.40
C SER A 88 1.12 1.63 7.96
N SER A 89 0.61 0.62 8.65
CA SER A 89 0.89 -0.77 8.27
C SER A 89 -0.14 -1.71 8.90
N PHE A 90 -0.24 -2.92 8.32
CA PHE A 90 -0.96 -4.01 8.98
C PHE A 90 -0.33 -5.34 8.55
N VAL A 91 -0.61 -6.38 9.33
CA VAL A 91 -0.11 -7.74 9.07
C VAL A 91 -1.31 -8.68 9.05
N GLY A 92 -1.27 -9.64 8.13
CA GLY A 92 -2.32 -10.64 8.01
C GLY A 92 -3.41 -10.21 7.02
N ALA A 93 -4.22 -11.18 6.60
CA ALA A 93 -5.31 -10.90 5.68
C ALA A 93 -6.40 -10.09 6.39
N GLN A 94 -6.82 -9.02 5.73
CA GLN A 94 -7.88 -8.16 6.21
C GLN A 94 -9.05 -8.22 5.23
N GLY A 95 -10.25 -7.97 5.71
CA GLY A 95 -11.42 -7.89 4.86
C GLY A 95 -11.45 -6.60 4.06
N GLU A 96 -12.34 -6.55 3.08
CA GLU A 96 -12.40 -5.43 2.16
C GLU A 96 -12.64 -4.09 2.86
N ASP A 97 -13.51 -4.05 3.86
CA ASP A 97 -13.83 -2.81 4.57
C ASP A 97 -12.60 -2.26 5.31
N ALA A 98 -11.84 -3.14 5.95
CA ALA A 98 -10.63 -2.72 6.65
C ALA A 98 -9.55 -2.23 5.68
N VAL A 99 -9.41 -2.90 4.54
CA VAL A 99 -8.46 -2.50 3.50
C VAL A 99 -8.87 -1.14 2.92
N ARG A 100 -10.15 -0.95 2.65
CA ARG A 100 -10.63 0.32 2.11
C ARG A 100 -10.37 1.47 3.09
N ASP A 101 -10.62 1.24 4.37
CA ASP A 101 -10.35 2.24 5.40
C ASP A 101 -8.85 2.59 5.45
N PHE A 102 -8.00 1.57 5.39
CA PHE A 102 -6.56 1.75 5.37
C PHE A 102 -6.12 2.62 4.18
N VAL A 103 -6.63 2.34 2.99
CA VAL A 103 -6.27 3.05 1.77
C VAL A 103 -6.85 4.46 1.77
N GLN A 104 -8.07 4.64 2.23
CA GLN A 104 -8.70 5.96 2.23
C GLN A 104 -7.97 6.97 3.10
N LYS A 105 -7.35 6.52 4.16
CA LYS A 105 -6.57 7.40 5.03
C LYS A 105 -5.32 7.95 4.34
N LEU A 106 -4.94 7.38 3.21
CA LEU A 106 -3.78 7.85 2.44
C LEU A 106 -4.16 8.90 1.41
N LEU A 107 -5.44 9.07 1.13
CA LEU A 107 -5.87 10.04 0.13
C LEU A 107 -5.61 11.46 0.62
N PRO A 108 -5.29 12.39 -0.31
CA PRO A 108 -5.08 13.78 0.06
C PRO A 108 -6.32 14.37 0.72
N SER A 109 -6.14 15.28 1.66
CA SER A 109 -7.25 15.88 2.38
C SER A 109 -8.24 16.58 1.47
N GLU A 110 -7.79 17.14 0.37
CA GLU A 110 -8.67 17.76 -0.62
C GLU A 110 -9.61 16.77 -1.29
N GLU A 111 -9.25 15.49 -1.33
CA GLU A 111 -10.10 14.43 -1.84
C GLU A 111 -11.21 14.09 -0.86
N MET A 112 -10.91 14.22 0.41
CA MET A 112 -11.88 13.94 1.44
C MET A 112 -12.92 15.02 1.55
N THR A 113 -12.70 16.21 0.97
CA THR A 113 -13.10 17.29 1.81
C THR A 113 -13.67 18.51 1.18
N GLU A 114 -14.02 18.50 -0.06
CA GLU A 114 -14.79 19.65 -0.53
C GLU A 114 -16.02 19.81 0.35
N LEU A 115 -16.68 18.71 0.65
CA LEU A 115 -17.84 18.73 1.52
C LEU A 115 -17.45 19.03 2.97
N GLU A 116 -16.39 18.39 3.47
CA GLU A 116 -15.95 18.62 4.84
C GLU A 116 -15.43 20.02 5.04
N LEU A 117 -14.68 20.56 4.09
CA LEU A 117 -14.21 21.92 4.17
C LEU A 117 -15.38 22.91 4.18
N SER A 118 -16.40 22.65 3.38
CA SER A 118 -17.59 23.45 3.39
C SER A 118 -18.26 23.45 4.76
N LEU A 119 -18.31 22.27 5.41
CA LEU A 119 -18.91 22.16 6.72
C LEU A 119 -18.07 22.85 7.78
N ILE A 120 -16.76 22.78 7.65
CA ILE A 120 -15.85 23.41 8.62
C ILE A 120 -15.87 24.92 8.51
N HIS A 121 -16.05 25.43 7.32
CA HIS A 121 -16.01 26.86 7.07
C HIS A 121 -17.35 27.55 7.27
N ILE A 122 -18.33 26.81 7.60
CA ILE A 122 -19.63 27.34 7.99
C ILE A 122 -19.66 27.64 9.49
#